data_797436b074b5eb50d345cfe0d517963e
#
_entry.id   797436b074b5eb50d345cfe0d517963e
#
_cell.length_a   1.000
_cell.length_b   1.000
_cell.length_c   1.000
_cell.angle_alpha   90.00
_cell.angle_beta   90.00
_cell.angle_gamma   90.00
#
_symmetry.space_group_name_H-M   'P 1'
#
loop_
_entity.id
_entity.type
_entity.pdbx_description
1 polymer ?
#
loop_
_entity_poly.entity_id
_entity_poly.type
_entity_poly.pdbx_seq_one_letter_code
_entity_poly.pdbx_strand_id
1 'polypeptide(L)'
;VEGELKMKKSIMAVLLVMVLAFSLSACGGSDKESGDTVVYKVGTEPTFPPFDTTDDEQNIVGLDMDLIKAIGEDQGFDVEFENLSFDGLVPALKAGNIDIVAAGMNKDDPERQKEVDFSDAYYESQLYVAVTVDNDTIKSIDDLTSDMKVAAQTGTTGAEKVKELKEEGKIKEAVILDGLDTVMMQLINGDVAAVINDKPVTEAYMKKQTDKIKMVGDALNAENYGFAVQKGNDELLEKINAGLKNIKEDGTFDELVDE
;
A
#
# COMPACT_ATOMS: atom_id res chain seq x y z
N VAL A 1 -41.03 75.04 -2.83
CA VAL A 1 -40.70 74.02 -1.88
C VAL A 1 -41.23 72.66 -2.33
N GLU A 2 -42.42 72.53 -2.91
CA GLU A 2 -43.00 71.25 -3.36
C GLU A 2 -42.31 70.64 -4.60
N GLY A 3 -41.72 71.48 -5.50
CA GLY A 3 -41.02 71.00 -6.68
C GLY A 3 -39.70 70.34 -6.41
N GLU A 4 -38.93 70.79 -5.42
CA GLU A 4 -37.66 70.21 -5.03
C GLU A 4 -37.80 68.84 -4.34
N LEU A 5 -38.92 68.66 -3.58
CA LEU A 5 -39.16 67.40 -2.88
C LEU A 5 -39.57 66.28 -3.83
N LYS A 6 -40.28 66.59 -4.95
CA LYS A 6 -40.63 65.61 -5.98
C LYS A 6 -39.40 65.22 -6.82
N MET A 7 -38.51 66.14 -7.10
CA MET A 7 -37.29 65.87 -7.87
C MET A 7 -36.30 64.99 -7.08
N LYS A 8 -36.14 65.24 -5.74
CA LYS A 8 -35.31 64.43 -4.88
C LYS A 8 -35.86 63.01 -4.71
N LYS A 9 -37.16 62.81 -4.66
CA LYS A 9 -37.82 61.48 -4.59
C LYS A 9 -37.68 60.72 -5.92
N SER A 10 -37.77 61.37 -7.07
CA SER A 10 -37.55 60.76 -8.39
C SER A 10 -36.09 60.34 -8.60
N ILE A 11 -35.12 61.17 -8.20
CA ILE A 11 -33.69 60.87 -8.31
C ILE A 11 -33.34 59.70 -7.37
N MET A 12 -33.93 59.63 -6.16
CA MET A 12 -33.71 58.53 -5.22
C MET A 12 -34.34 57.21 -5.70
N ALA A 13 -35.47 57.24 -6.40
CA ALA A 13 -36.09 56.09 -7.03
C ALA A 13 -35.29 55.54 -8.22
N VAL A 14 -34.68 56.41 -9.05
CA VAL A 14 -33.81 56.03 -10.18
C VAL A 14 -32.48 55.47 -9.69
N LEU A 15 -31.90 56.02 -8.62
CA LEU A 15 -30.71 55.47 -7.97
C LEU A 15 -30.97 54.11 -7.34
N LEU A 16 -32.13 53.87 -6.75
CA LEU A 16 -32.49 52.58 -6.16
C LEU A 16 -32.67 51.49 -7.23
N VAL A 17 -33.22 51.84 -8.39
CA VAL A 17 -33.39 50.93 -9.54
C VAL A 17 -32.04 50.57 -10.19
N MET A 18 -31.08 51.52 -10.26
CA MET A 18 -29.75 51.26 -10.76
C MET A 18 -28.92 50.36 -9.85
N VAL A 19 -29.08 50.40 -8.54
CA VAL A 19 -28.42 49.52 -7.58
C VAL A 19 -28.98 48.13 -7.67
N LEU A 20 -30.27 47.93 -7.97
CA LEU A 20 -30.85 46.59 -8.18
C LEU A 20 -30.47 45.98 -9.55
N ALA A 21 -30.14 46.76 -10.56
CA ALA A 21 -29.72 46.25 -11.87
C ALA A 21 -28.26 45.78 -11.89
N PHE A 22 -27.40 46.26 -10.98
CA PHE A 22 -26.01 45.83 -10.85
C PHE A 22 -25.84 44.56 -10.05
N SER A 23 -26.85 44.11 -9.30
CA SER A 23 -26.80 42.87 -8.48
C SER A 23 -27.19 41.62 -9.26
N LEU A 24 -27.59 41.69 -10.54
CA LEU A 24 -27.93 40.53 -11.36
C LEU A 24 -26.87 40.14 -12.40
N SER A 25 -25.72 40.85 -12.44
CA SER A 25 -24.64 40.54 -13.39
C SER A 25 -23.44 39.81 -12.72
N ALA A 26 -23.58 39.36 -11.47
CA ALA A 26 -22.52 38.67 -10.72
C ALA A 26 -22.79 37.15 -10.53
N CYS A 27 -23.57 36.54 -11.42
CA CYS A 27 -23.73 35.08 -11.48
C CYS A 27 -23.40 34.59 -12.89
N GLY A 28 -22.12 34.64 -13.23
CA GLY A 28 -21.57 34.11 -14.47
C GLY A 28 -20.09 33.80 -14.31
N GLY A 29 -19.69 33.48 -13.09
CA GLY A 29 -18.45 32.78 -12.78
C GLY A 29 -18.78 31.29 -12.64
N SER A 30 -18.21 30.45 -13.48
CA SER A 30 -18.06 29.04 -13.16
C SER A 30 -17.25 28.97 -11.86
N ASP A 31 -17.94 28.93 -10.74
CA ASP A 31 -17.36 28.39 -9.54
C ASP A 31 -16.97 26.93 -9.90
N LYS A 32 -15.71 26.73 -10.25
CA LYS A 32 -15.09 25.48 -9.90
C LYS A 32 -15.26 25.45 -8.37
N GLU A 33 -16.20 24.64 -7.90
CA GLU A 33 -16.13 24.13 -6.54
C GLU A 33 -14.70 23.61 -6.40
N SER A 34 -13.87 24.33 -5.66
CA SER A 34 -12.74 23.73 -5.00
C SER A 34 -13.36 22.89 -3.88
N GLY A 35 -13.97 21.77 -4.25
CA GLY A 35 -14.24 20.71 -3.30
C GLY A 35 -12.87 20.34 -2.75
N ASP A 36 -12.70 20.41 -1.43
CA ASP A 36 -11.49 19.89 -0.79
C ASP A 36 -11.33 18.46 -1.28
N THR A 37 -10.21 18.19 -1.97
CA THR A 37 -9.89 16.82 -2.42
C THR A 37 -9.86 15.93 -1.20
N VAL A 38 -10.56 14.81 -1.25
CA VAL A 38 -10.56 13.85 -0.14
C VAL A 38 -9.15 13.28 -0.02
N VAL A 39 -8.59 13.25 1.18
CA VAL A 39 -7.28 12.67 1.47
C VAL A 39 -7.49 11.38 2.24
N TYR A 40 -7.04 10.25 1.67
CA TYR A 40 -7.08 8.96 2.35
C TYR A 40 -5.74 8.63 3.02
N LYS A 41 -5.80 8.08 4.22
CA LYS A 41 -4.63 7.58 4.94
C LYS A 41 -4.31 6.17 4.49
N VAL A 42 -3.08 5.99 4.01
CA VAL A 42 -2.57 4.71 3.51
C VAL A 42 -1.54 4.15 4.47
N GLY A 43 -1.85 3.03 5.09
CA GLY A 43 -0.91 2.30 5.95
C GLY A 43 0.00 1.40 5.12
N THR A 44 1.29 1.42 5.45
CA THR A 44 2.33 0.59 4.83
C THR A 44 3.40 0.23 5.85
N GLU A 45 4.26 -0.75 5.53
CA GLU A 45 5.41 -1.17 6.34
C GLU A 45 6.69 -1.12 5.47
N PRO A 46 7.44 0.01 5.46
CA PRO A 46 8.42 0.32 4.42
C PRO A 46 9.76 -0.42 4.59
N THR A 47 9.71 -1.76 4.76
CA THR A 47 10.88 -2.65 4.69
C THR A 47 10.74 -3.74 3.62
N PHE A 48 9.80 -3.57 2.66
CA PHE A 48 9.41 -4.55 1.66
C PHE A 48 9.69 -4.10 0.20
N PRO A 49 10.97 -3.79 -0.16
CA PRO A 49 11.32 -3.32 -1.50
C PRO A 49 11.03 -4.40 -2.57
N PRO A 50 10.63 -4.04 -3.80
CA PRO A 50 10.49 -2.68 -4.34
C PRO A 50 9.12 -2.06 -4.10
N PHE A 51 8.21 -2.71 -3.38
CA PHE A 51 6.81 -2.28 -3.21
C PHE A 51 6.68 -1.11 -2.24
N ASP A 52 7.28 -1.23 -1.06
CA ASP A 52 7.32 -0.19 -0.04
C ASP A 52 8.69 -0.19 0.67
N THR A 53 9.32 0.96 0.71
CA THR A 53 10.63 1.18 1.31
C THR A 53 10.79 2.64 1.70
N THR A 54 11.94 2.99 2.26
CA THR A 54 12.32 4.38 2.48
C THR A 54 13.49 4.77 1.56
N ASP A 55 13.44 6.00 1.05
CA ASP A 55 14.56 6.62 0.36
C ASP A 55 15.62 7.17 1.36
N ASP A 56 16.70 7.78 0.83
CA ASP A 56 17.76 8.36 1.64
C ASP A 56 17.29 9.56 2.51
N GLU A 57 16.16 10.17 2.15
CA GLU A 57 15.52 11.28 2.87
C GLU A 57 14.48 10.80 3.88
N GLN A 58 14.30 9.48 4.04
CA GLN A 58 13.32 8.82 4.88
C GLN A 58 11.86 9.01 4.42
N ASN A 59 11.63 9.35 3.15
CA ASN A 59 10.30 9.32 2.58
C ASN A 59 9.89 7.87 2.29
N ILE A 60 8.61 7.57 2.45
CA ILE A 60 8.03 6.28 2.07
C ILE A 60 7.83 6.28 0.55
N VAL A 61 8.45 5.33 -0.14
CA VAL A 61 8.49 5.22 -1.60
C VAL A 61 8.36 3.76 -2.04
N GLY A 62 8.09 3.53 -3.31
CA GLY A 62 8.02 2.22 -3.93
C GLY A 62 6.75 2.03 -4.76
N LEU A 63 6.68 0.88 -5.45
CA LEU A 63 5.63 0.60 -6.42
C LEU A 63 4.21 0.77 -5.85
N ASP A 64 3.96 0.29 -4.64
CA ASP A 64 2.66 0.41 -4.00
C ASP A 64 2.25 1.86 -3.77
N MET A 65 3.25 2.70 -3.40
CA MET A 65 3.05 4.12 -3.18
C MET A 65 2.72 4.84 -4.49
N ASP A 66 3.42 4.50 -5.55
CA ASP A 66 3.26 5.17 -6.85
C ASP A 66 1.96 4.70 -7.53
N LEU A 67 1.61 3.42 -7.42
CA LEU A 67 0.32 2.90 -7.90
C LEU A 67 -0.87 3.57 -7.20
N ILE A 68 -0.86 3.67 -5.86
CA ILE A 68 -2.02 4.25 -5.15
C ILE A 68 -2.13 5.76 -5.37
N LYS A 69 -1.00 6.49 -5.59
CA LYS A 69 -1.02 7.90 -6.01
C LYS A 69 -1.62 8.04 -7.41
N ALA A 70 -1.17 7.24 -8.39
CA ALA A 70 -1.71 7.26 -9.75
C ALA A 70 -3.21 6.95 -9.78
N ILE A 71 -3.66 5.97 -8.97
CA ILE A 71 -5.08 5.67 -8.77
C ILE A 71 -5.81 6.89 -8.19
N GLY A 72 -5.22 7.56 -7.19
CA GLY A 72 -5.79 8.76 -6.59
C GLY A 72 -5.93 9.91 -7.58
N GLU A 73 -4.92 10.16 -8.40
CA GLU A 73 -4.95 11.16 -9.46
C GLU A 73 -6.06 10.90 -10.48
N ASP A 74 -6.24 9.62 -10.90
CA ASP A 74 -7.29 9.22 -11.83
C ASP A 74 -8.70 9.35 -11.20
N GLN A 75 -8.85 9.03 -9.92
CA GLN A 75 -10.14 8.96 -9.22
C GLN A 75 -10.48 10.22 -8.40
N GLY A 76 -9.60 11.21 -8.38
CA GLY A 76 -9.83 12.51 -7.74
C GLY A 76 -9.74 12.49 -6.22
N PHE A 77 -8.77 11.74 -5.67
CA PHE A 77 -8.40 11.77 -4.25
C PHE A 77 -6.88 11.85 -4.05
N ASP A 78 -6.46 12.38 -2.91
CA ASP A 78 -5.06 12.40 -2.47
C ASP A 78 -4.81 11.31 -1.41
N VAL A 79 -3.53 11.02 -1.14
CA VAL A 79 -3.11 10.04 -0.14
C VAL A 79 -2.04 10.58 0.79
N GLU A 80 -2.10 10.17 2.07
CA GLU A 80 -1.05 10.37 3.07
C GLU A 80 -0.58 9.00 3.58
N PHE A 81 0.74 8.78 3.65
CA PHE A 81 1.31 7.50 4.06
C PHE A 81 1.62 7.46 5.55
N GLU A 82 1.21 6.37 6.21
CA GLU A 82 1.52 6.08 7.61
C GLU A 82 2.34 4.80 7.73
N ASN A 83 3.51 4.89 8.38
CA ASN A 83 4.36 3.73 8.68
C ASN A 83 3.82 3.00 9.90
N LEU A 84 3.46 1.74 9.72
CA LEU A 84 2.98 0.82 10.76
C LEU A 84 3.70 -0.52 10.64
N SER A 85 3.71 -1.34 11.70
CA SER A 85 4.13 -2.74 11.57
C SER A 85 3.15 -3.51 10.68
N PHE A 86 3.65 -4.48 9.91
CA PHE A 86 2.82 -5.22 8.94
C PHE A 86 1.60 -5.89 9.60
N ASP A 87 1.79 -6.53 10.74
CA ASP A 87 0.72 -7.14 11.53
C ASP A 87 -0.24 -6.14 12.16
N GLY A 88 0.16 -4.88 12.27
CA GLY A 88 -0.66 -3.75 12.74
C GLY A 88 -1.58 -3.15 11.68
N LEU A 89 -1.34 -3.40 10.36
CA LEU A 89 -2.06 -2.77 9.26
C LEU A 89 -3.56 -3.14 9.26
N VAL A 90 -3.90 -4.42 9.29
CA VAL A 90 -5.31 -4.88 9.30
C VAL A 90 -6.05 -4.40 10.54
N PRO A 91 -5.52 -4.50 11.78
CA PRO A 91 -6.11 -3.88 12.95
C PRO A 91 -6.34 -2.37 12.83
N ALA A 92 -5.37 -1.61 12.29
CA ALA A 92 -5.49 -0.17 12.10
C ALA A 92 -6.59 0.19 11.08
N LEU A 93 -6.67 -0.56 9.96
CA LEU A 93 -7.71 -0.42 8.96
C LEU A 93 -9.10 -0.68 9.53
N LYS A 94 -9.28 -1.76 10.29
CA LYS A 94 -10.55 -2.08 10.98
C LYS A 94 -10.96 -1.03 12.01
N ALA A 95 -10.00 -0.42 12.68
CA ALA A 95 -10.25 0.64 13.65
C ALA A 95 -10.57 2.01 13.00
N GLY A 96 -10.37 2.15 11.67
CA GLY A 96 -10.54 3.41 10.94
C GLY A 96 -9.42 4.42 11.21
N ASN A 97 -8.26 3.95 11.64
CA ASN A 97 -7.07 4.79 11.81
C ASN A 97 -6.38 5.07 10.47
N ILE A 98 -6.50 4.13 9.53
CA ILE A 98 -6.12 4.24 8.12
C ILE A 98 -7.31 3.82 7.25
N ASP A 99 -7.32 4.24 6.00
CA ASP A 99 -8.41 3.99 5.03
C ASP A 99 -8.05 2.89 4.03
N ILE A 100 -6.76 2.77 3.70
CA ILE A 100 -6.22 1.83 2.70
C ILE A 100 -4.97 1.17 3.30
N VAL A 101 -4.73 -0.09 2.95
CA VAL A 101 -3.43 -0.75 3.13
C VAL A 101 -2.79 -0.93 1.75
N ALA A 102 -1.55 -0.47 1.61
CA ALA A 102 -0.67 -0.68 0.46
C ALA A 102 0.69 -1.17 0.98
N ALA A 103 0.92 -2.48 0.95
CA ALA A 103 2.06 -3.12 1.63
C ALA A 103 2.37 -4.52 1.06
N GLY A 104 2.29 -4.73 -0.27
CA GLY A 104 2.52 -6.05 -0.87
C GLY A 104 1.64 -7.14 -0.25
N MET A 105 0.43 -6.78 0.18
CA MET A 105 -0.40 -7.68 0.98
C MET A 105 -1.08 -8.75 0.14
N ASN A 106 -0.82 -10.03 0.43
CA ASN A 106 -1.50 -11.15 -0.22
C ASN A 106 -3.01 -11.10 0.04
N LYS A 107 -3.79 -10.86 -1.04
CA LYS A 107 -5.26 -10.77 -1.03
C LYS A 107 -5.96 -12.12 -0.96
N ASP A 108 -5.25 -13.21 -1.28
CA ASP A 108 -5.83 -14.55 -1.36
C ASP A 108 -5.82 -15.27 0.00
N ASP A 109 -5.24 -14.66 1.03
CA ASP A 109 -5.27 -15.17 2.39
C ASP A 109 -6.72 -15.18 2.94
N PRO A 110 -7.28 -16.37 3.23
CA PRO A 110 -8.68 -16.50 3.63
C PRO A 110 -8.99 -15.88 5.01
N GLU A 111 -8.00 -15.76 5.90
CA GLU A 111 -8.22 -15.12 7.21
C GLU A 111 -8.30 -13.61 7.05
N ARG A 112 -7.43 -13.01 6.21
CA ARG A 112 -7.50 -11.57 5.89
C ARG A 112 -8.78 -11.21 5.16
N GLN A 113 -9.26 -12.05 4.21
CA GLN A 113 -10.52 -11.83 3.50
C GLN A 113 -11.76 -11.81 4.39
N LYS A 114 -11.71 -12.41 5.58
CA LYS A 114 -12.79 -12.32 6.58
C LYS A 114 -12.83 -10.94 7.25
N GLU A 115 -11.69 -10.28 7.34
CA GLU A 115 -11.47 -9.08 8.13
C GLU A 115 -11.54 -7.78 7.31
N VAL A 116 -11.12 -7.83 6.05
CA VAL A 116 -11.03 -6.68 5.13
C VAL A 116 -11.49 -7.06 3.73
N ASP A 117 -11.73 -6.06 2.86
CA ASP A 117 -11.98 -6.27 1.44
C ASP A 117 -10.74 -5.86 0.64
N PHE A 118 -10.49 -6.58 -0.47
CA PHE A 118 -9.33 -6.38 -1.31
C PHE A 118 -9.70 -5.91 -2.71
N SER A 119 -8.86 -5.08 -3.28
CA SER A 119 -8.92 -4.71 -4.70
C SER A 119 -8.67 -5.91 -5.62
N ASP A 120 -8.84 -5.69 -6.91
CA ASP A 120 -8.27 -6.57 -7.92
C ASP A 120 -6.75 -6.69 -7.73
N ALA A 121 -6.18 -7.83 -8.15
CA ALA A 121 -4.76 -8.05 -8.05
C ALA A 121 -3.98 -7.07 -8.94
N TYR A 122 -2.90 -6.48 -8.37
CA TYR A 122 -1.98 -5.67 -9.14
C TYR A 122 -0.64 -6.36 -9.40
N TYR A 123 -0.25 -7.35 -8.58
CA TYR A 123 1.01 -8.07 -8.73
C TYR A 123 0.85 -9.55 -8.35
N GLU A 124 1.54 -10.44 -9.10
CA GLU A 124 1.63 -11.87 -8.79
C GLU A 124 2.96 -12.17 -8.12
N SER A 125 2.93 -12.81 -6.96
CA SER A 125 4.10 -13.18 -6.16
C SER A 125 4.10 -14.67 -5.82
N GLN A 126 5.16 -15.10 -5.15
CA GLN A 126 5.36 -16.47 -4.70
C GLN A 126 6.27 -16.46 -3.48
N LEU A 127 6.04 -17.36 -2.51
CA LEU A 127 6.97 -17.58 -1.41
C LEU A 127 8.14 -18.49 -1.83
N TYR A 128 9.32 -18.15 -1.35
CA TYR A 128 10.56 -18.92 -1.54
C TYR A 128 11.34 -19.07 -0.24
N VAL A 129 12.22 -20.07 -0.23
CA VAL A 129 13.25 -20.20 0.80
C VAL A 129 14.49 -19.44 0.37
N ALA A 130 14.97 -18.53 1.22
CA ALA A 130 16.22 -17.83 1.07
C ALA A 130 17.27 -18.35 2.07
N VAL A 131 18.51 -18.49 1.60
CA VAL A 131 19.66 -18.92 2.40
C VAL A 131 20.87 -18.04 2.08
N THR A 132 21.95 -18.13 2.86
CA THR A 132 23.22 -17.48 2.51
C THR A 132 23.84 -18.12 1.27
N VAL A 133 24.62 -17.37 0.47
CA VAL A 133 25.15 -17.88 -0.80
C VAL A 133 26.10 -19.05 -0.62
N ASP A 134 26.81 -19.13 0.51
CA ASP A 134 27.75 -20.20 0.90
C ASP A 134 27.04 -21.42 1.51
N ASN A 135 25.73 -21.35 1.73
CA ASN A 135 24.96 -22.51 2.18
C ASN A 135 24.78 -23.51 1.01
N ASP A 136 25.45 -24.64 1.11
CA ASP A 136 25.38 -25.72 0.12
C ASP A 136 24.54 -26.92 0.58
N THR A 137 23.96 -26.86 1.75
CA THR A 137 23.19 -27.96 2.36
C THR A 137 21.69 -27.85 2.12
N ILE A 138 21.14 -26.65 2.17
CA ILE A 138 19.71 -26.39 1.95
C ILE A 138 19.50 -26.07 0.47
N LYS A 139 18.79 -26.93 -0.27
CA LYS A 139 18.44 -26.78 -1.69
C LYS A 139 16.94 -26.54 -1.89
N SER A 140 16.13 -26.84 -0.86
CA SER A 140 14.68 -26.69 -0.86
C SER A 140 14.15 -26.65 0.57
N ILE A 141 12.86 -26.41 0.73
CA ILE A 141 12.17 -26.47 2.03
C ILE A 141 12.28 -27.87 2.69
N ASP A 142 12.46 -28.93 1.88
CA ASP A 142 12.54 -30.32 2.38
C ASP A 142 13.89 -30.64 3.05
N ASP A 143 14.90 -29.79 2.85
CA ASP A 143 16.22 -29.94 3.47
C ASP A 143 16.28 -29.25 4.86
N LEU A 144 15.21 -28.60 5.29
CA LEU A 144 15.12 -28.02 6.63
C LEU A 144 15.01 -29.14 7.68
N THR A 145 15.75 -29.01 8.77
CA THR A 145 15.86 -30.05 9.80
C THR A 145 15.55 -29.51 11.20
N SER A 146 15.22 -30.41 12.10
CA SER A 146 14.77 -30.09 13.47
C SER A 146 15.84 -29.45 14.38
N ASP A 147 17.03 -29.19 13.91
CA ASP A 147 18.08 -28.41 14.57
C ASP A 147 18.22 -26.99 14.01
N MET A 148 17.54 -26.66 12.90
CA MET A 148 17.61 -25.37 12.22
C MET A 148 16.58 -24.37 12.76
N LYS A 149 16.97 -23.09 12.77
CA LYS A 149 16.08 -21.97 12.98
C LYS A 149 15.72 -21.37 11.62
N VAL A 150 14.46 -21.02 11.41
CA VAL A 150 13.97 -20.37 10.19
C VAL A 150 13.23 -19.09 10.57
N ALA A 151 13.48 -18.01 9.84
CA ALA A 151 12.87 -16.73 10.14
C ALA A 151 11.86 -16.30 9.06
N ALA A 152 10.92 -15.43 9.48
CA ALA A 152 10.00 -14.70 8.64
C ALA A 152 9.50 -13.45 9.37
N GLN A 153 8.86 -12.54 8.62
CA GLN A 153 8.27 -11.33 9.18
C GLN A 153 6.91 -11.62 9.84
N THR A 154 6.65 -10.99 10.98
CA THR A 154 5.38 -11.10 11.73
C THR A 154 4.17 -10.76 10.85
N GLY A 155 3.12 -11.57 10.94
CA GLY A 155 1.84 -11.34 10.26
C GLY A 155 1.83 -11.70 8.77
N THR A 156 2.93 -12.21 8.19
CA THR A 156 3.02 -12.62 6.79
C THR A 156 2.64 -14.09 6.58
N THR A 157 2.30 -14.45 5.35
CA THR A 157 2.11 -15.83 4.91
C THR A 157 3.39 -16.66 5.06
N GLY A 158 4.56 -16.02 4.90
CA GLY A 158 5.86 -16.61 5.22
C GLY A 158 5.97 -17.00 6.69
N ALA A 159 5.50 -16.16 7.62
CA ALA A 159 5.48 -16.47 9.05
C ALA A 159 4.54 -17.63 9.38
N GLU A 160 3.40 -17.72 8.71
CA GLU A 160 2.48 -18.86 8.86
C GLU A 160 3.16 -20.16 8.45
N LYS A 161 3.86 -20.14 7.30
CA LYS A 161 4.60 -21.31 6.82
C LYS A 161 5.73 -21.72 7.76
N VAL A 162 6.47 -20.76 8.32
CA VAL A 162 7.53 -21.06 9.32
C VAL A 162 6.93 -21.64 10.61
N LYS A 163 5.79 -21.12 11.06
CA LYS A 163 5.07 -21.67 12.24
C LYS A 163 4.58 -23.09 11.98
N GLU A 164 3.99 -23.36 10.80
CA GLU A 164 3.58 -24.71 10.38
C GLU A 164 4.76 -25.70 10.44
N LEU A 165 5.91 -25.35 9.85
CA LEU A 165 7.12 -26.18 9.89
C LEU A 165 7.59 -26.46 11.33
N LYS A 166 7.42 -25.49 12.23
CA LYS A 166 7.74 -25.66 13.64
C LYS A 166 6.77 -26.61 14.34
N GLU A 167 5.48 -26.49 14.08
CA GLU A 167 4.43 -27.36 14.64
C GLU A 167 4.59 -28.81 14.17
N GLU A 168 4.99 -29.00 12.91
CA GLU A 168 5.31 -30.32 12.33
C GLU A 168 6.64 -30.90 12.86
N GLY A 169 7.42 -30.15 13.63
CA GLY A 169 8.71 -30.58 14.14
C GLY A 169 9.83 -30.62 13.08
N LYS A 170 9.61 -30.03 11.92
CA LYS A 170 10.59 -29.98 10.82
C LYS A 170 11.72 -28.99 11.09
N ILE A 171 11.49 -27.98 11.94
CA ILE A 171 12.50 -27.01 12.33
C ILE A 171 12.57 -26.87 13.85
N LYS A 172 13.72 -26.39 14.35
CA LYS A 172 13.96 -26.18 15.78
C LYS A 172 13.15 -25.00 16.33
N GLU A 173 13.14 -23.89 15.57
CA GLU A 173 12.60 -22.62 16.06
C GLU A 173 12.07 -21.78 14.89
N ALA A 174 10.89 -21.22 15.07
CA ALA A 174 10.33 -20.18 14.24
C ALA A 174 10.77 -18.81 14.80
N VAL A 175 11.64 -18.08 14.09
CA VAL A 175 12.13 -16.76 14.47
C VAL A 175 11.27 -15.73 13.74
N ILE A 176 10.30 -15.14 14.44
CA ILE A 176 9.33 -14.22 13.86
C ILE A 176 9.63 -12.81 14.36
N LEU A 177 9.90 -11.87 13.46
CA LEU A 177 10.35 -10.50 13.73
C LEU A 177 9.52 -9.47 12.96
N ASP A 178 9.40 -8.25 13.48
CA ASP A 178 8.47 -7.26 12.96
C ASP A 178 8.92 -6.63 11.63
N GLY A 179 10.20 -6.31 11.45
CA GLY A 179 10.73 -5.73 10.22
C GLY A 179 11.46 -6.76 9.36
N LEU A 180 11.20 -6.75 8.06
CA LEU A 180 11.84 -7.68 7.12
C LEU A 180 13.36 -7.45 7.01
N ASP A 181 13.81 -6.21 7.13
CA ASP A 181 15.22 -5.85 7.17
C ASP A 181 15.95 -6.58 8.30
N THR A 182 15.33 -6.65 9.48
CA THR A 182 15.85 -7.39 10.63
C THR A 182 15.85 -8.90 10.38
N VAL A 183 14.80 -9.44 9.76
CA VAL A 183 14.72 -10.86 9.34
C VAL A 183 15.88 -11.20 8.41
N MET A 184 16.12 -10.40 7.37
CA MET A 184 17.21 -10.61 6.41
C MET A 184 18.59 -10.47 7.06
N MET A 185 18.75 -9.57 8.03
CA MET A 185 19.99 -9.45 8.81
C MET A 185 20.29 -10.69 9.64
N GLN A 186 19.28 -11.34 10.23
CA GLN A 186 19.46 -12.62 10.94
C GLN A 186 20.02 -13.71 10.01
N LEU A 187 19.53 -13.75 8.76
CA LEU A 187 20.05 -14.67 7.75
C LEU A 187 21.51 -14.37 7.40
N ILE A 188 21.81 -13.11 7.08
CA ILE A 188 23.16 -12.68 6.67
C ILE A 188 24.20 -12.93 7.78
N ASN A 189 23.80 -12.75 9.04
CA ASN A 189 24.66 -12.98 10.21
C ASN A 189 24.83 -14.46 10.55
N GLY A 190 24.01 -15.36 9.97
CA GLY A 190 24.01 -16.79 10.28
C GLY A 190 23.29 -17.16 11.57
N ASP A 191 22.46 -16.26 12.12
CA ASP A 191 21.66 -16.51 13.32
C ASP A 191 20.48 -17.45 13.04
N VAL A 192 20.02 -17.49 11.77
CA VAL A 192 19.04 -18.43 11.23
C VAL A 192 19.58 -19.13 9.98
N ALA A 193 19.11 -20.35 9.73
CA ALA A 193 19.55 -21.16 8.58
C ALA A 193 18.87 -20.75 7.27
N ALA A 194 17.65 -20.26 7.35
CA ALA A 194 16.84 -19.85 6.20
C ALA A 194 15.82 -18.78 6.59
N VAL A 195 15.32 -18.09 5.57
CA VAL A 195 14.16 -17.18 5.63
C VAL A 195 13.12 -17.66 4.63
N ILE A 196 11.84 -17.59 4.98
CA ILE A 196 10.74 -17.76 4.04
C ILE A 196 10.13 -16.37 3.78
N ASN A 197 10.18 -15.94 2.51
CA ASN A 197 9.74 -14.61 2.09
C ASN A 197 9.36 -14.61 0.61
N ASP A 198 8.71 -13.54 0.19
CA ASP A 198 8.27 -13.29 -1.18
C ASP A 198 9.44 -13.15 -2.15
N LYS A 199 9.27 -13.75 -3.33
CA LYS A 199 10.30 -13.77 -4.38
C LYS A 199 10.77 -12.38 -4.79
N PRO A 200 9.90 -11.44 -5.23
CA PRO A 200 10.36 -10.15 -5.75
C PRO A 200 11.12 -9.34 -4.70
N VAL A 201 10.68 -9.43 -3.45
CA VAL A 201 11.32 -8.75 -2.33
C VAL A 201 12.67 -9.38 -1.98
N THR A 202 12.72 -10.70 -1.97
CA THR A 202 13.98 -11.43 -1.78
C THR A 202 14.99 -11.08 -2.89
N GLU A 203 14.54 -10.96 -4.16
CA GLU A 203 15.38 -10.52 -5.29
C GLU A 203 15.88 -9.08 -5.09
N ALA A 204 15.07 -8.18 -4.56
CA ALA A 204 15.50 -6.81 -4.23
C ALA A 204 16.59 -6.81 -3.14
N TYR A 205 16.43 -7.61 -2.09
CA TYR A 205 17.48 -7.80 -1.08
C TYR A 205 18.75 -8.44 -1.66
N MET A 206 18.63 -9.41 -2.55
CA MET A 206 19.77 -10.00 -3.25
C MET A 206 20.54 -8.97 -4.08
N LYS A 207 19.86 -8.06 -4.77
CA LYS A 207 20.48 -6.95 -5.51
C LYS A 207 21.20 -5.97 -4.58
N LYS A 208 20.59 -5.62 -3.44
CA LYS A 208 21.15 -4.69 -2.44
C LYS A 208 22.30 -5.31 -1.65
N GLN A 209 22.22 -6.61 -1.36
CA GLN A 209 23.19 -7.38 -0.57
C GLN A 209 23.92 -8.39 -1.48
N THR A 210 24.58 -7.85 -2.51
CA THR A 210 25.26 -8.63 -3.54
C THR A 210 26.10 -9.77 -2.94
N ASP A 211 25.92 -10.97 -3.43
CA ASP A 211 26.68 -12.17 -3.03
C ASP A 211 26.50 -12.64 -1.58
N LYS A 212 25.44 -12.24 -0.88
CA LYS A 212 25.19 -12.73 0.49
C LYS A 212 24.02 -13.68 0.61
N ILE A 213 23.01 -13.54 -0.24
CA ILE A 213 21.74 -14.29 -0.17
C ILE A 213 21.44 -14.91 -1.53
N LYS A 214 20.87 -16.11 -1.53
CA LYS A 214 20.29 -16.78 -2.70
C LYS A 214 18.95 -17.40 -2.34
N MET A 215 18.06 -17.51 -3.31
CA MET A 215 16.85 -18.34 -3.22
C MET A 215 17.17 -19.77 -3.61
N VAL A 216 16.46 -20.73 -3.03
CA VAL A 216 16.62 -22.16 -3.28
C VAL A 216 15.27 -22.86 -3.39
N GLY A 217 15.23 -23.95 -4.16
CA GLY A 217 14.03 -24.76 -4.38
C GLY A 217 13.02 -24.10 -5.32
N ASP A 218 11.83 -24.70 -5.32
CA ASP A 218 10.68 -24.22 -6.09
C ASP A 218 9.83 -23.25 -5.25
N ALA A 219 8.92 -22.54 -5.93
CA ALA A 219 7.91 -21.73 -5.25
C ALA A 219 7.07 -22.57 -4.28
N LEU A 220 6.85 -22.05 -3.08
CA LEU A 220 6.07 -22.73 -2.05
C LEU A 220 4.56 -22.59 -2.26
N ASN A 221 4.16 -21.50 -2.90
CA ASN A 221 2.77 -21.16 -3.23
C ASN A 221 2.74 -20.14 -4.38
N ALA A 222 1.54 -19.71 -4.75
CA ALA A 222 1.28 -18.52 -5.54
C ALA A 222 0.50 -17.53 -4.69
N GLU A 223 0.78 -16.24 -4.83
CA GLU A 223 0.16 -15.15 -4.10
C GLU A 223 -0.18 -13.99 -5.04
N ASN A 224 -1.24 -13.25 -4.71
CA ASN A 224 -1.60 -12.05 -5.42
C ASN A 224 -1.65 -10.87 -4.46
N TYR A 225 -0.99 -9.76 -4.79
CA TYR A 225 -1.08 -8.54 -4.01
C TYR A 225 -2.28 -7.70 -4.41
N GLY A 226 -2.94 -7.13 -3.41
CA GLY A 226 -4.06 -6.21 -3.56
C GLY A 226 -4.04 -5.14 -2.48
N PHE A 227 -4.62 -3.99 -2.78
CA PHE A 227 -4.89 -2.96 -1.79
C PHE A 227 -6.06 -3.41 -0.92
N ALA A 228 -5.94 -3.23 0.41
CA ALA A 228 -7.02 -3.56 1.31
C ALA A 228 -7.76 -2.30 1.78
N VAL A 229 -9.08 -2.41 1.91
CA VAL A 229 -9.97 -1.40 2.49
C VAL A 229 -10.78 -2.00 3.63
N GLN A 230 -11.36 -1.15 4.48
CA GLN A 230 -12.23 -1.62 5.55
C GLN A 230 -13.39 -2.44 4.97
N LYS A 231 -13.74 -3.52 5.67
CA LYS A 231 -14.82 -4.44 5.26
C LYS A 231 -16.13 -3.69 5.02
N GLY A 232 -16.69 -3.82 3.81
CA GLY A 232 -17.92 -3.17 3.38
C GLY A 232 -17.75 -1.71 2.92
N ASN A 233 -16.52 -1.22 2.75
CA ASN A 233 -16.27 0.07 2.12
C ASN A 233 -16.25 -0.05 0.59
N ASP A 234 -17.41 -0.40 0.03
CA ASP A 234 -17.57 -0.68 -1.40
C ASP A 234 -17.24 0.56 -2.26
N GLU A 235 -17.56 1.77 -1.79
CA GLU A 235 -17.31 3.00 -2.54
C GLU A 235 -15.81 3.23 -2.79
N LEU A 236 -14.98 3.09 -1.77
CA LEU A 236 -13.52 3.25 -1.91
C LEU A 236 -12.93 2.11 -2.73
N LEU A 237 -13.42 0.88 -2.52
CA LEU A 237 -12.97 -0.29 -3.27
C LEU A 237 -13.27 -0.16 -4.77
N GLU A 238 -14.46 0.32 -5.13
CA GLU A 238 -14.82 0.58 -6.53
C GLU A 238 -13.93 1.65 -7.16
N LYS A 239 -13.61 2.73 -6.45
CA LYS A 239 -12.65 3.75 -6.90
C LYS A 239 -11.27 3.16 -7.15
N ILE A 240 -10.74 2.40 -6.19
CA ILE A 240 -9.41 1.76 -6.34
C ILE A 240 -9.40 0.83 -7.56
N ASN A 241 -10.41 -0.01 -7.73
CA ASN A 241 -10.47 -0.94 -8.86
C ASN A 241 -10.66 -0.21 -10.20
N ALA A 242 -11.47 0.86 -10.24
CA ALA A 242 -11.65 1.66 -11.45
C ALA A 242 -10.33 2.36 -11.84
N GLY A 243 -9.65 2.99 -10.89
CA GLY A 243 -8.35 3.63 -11.13
C GLY A 243 -7.30 2.61 -11.55
N LEU A 244 -7.19 1.47 -10.86
CA LEU A 244 -6.26 0.41 -11.22
C LEU A 244 -6.48 -0.10 -12.66
N LYS A 245 -7.74 -0.24 -13.07
CA LYS A 245 -8.09 -0.58 -14.44
C LYS A 245 -7.65 0.50 -15.43
N ASN A 246 -7.94 1.77 -15.14
CA ASN A 246 -7.64 2.89 -16.03
C ASN A 246 -6.14 3.03 -16.24
N ILE A 247 -5.32 3.01 -15.17
CA ILE A 247 -3.85 3.11 -15.28
C ILE A 247 -3.22 1.89 -15.99
N LYS A 248 -3.88 0.72 -15.97
CA LYS A 248 -3.47 -0.44 -16.78
C LYS A 248 -3.81 -0.26 -18.26
N GLU A 249 -4.96 0.36 -18.55
CA GLU A 249 -5.41 0.57 -19.95
C GLU A 249 -4.65 1.69 -20.66
N ASP A 250 -4.18 2.72 -19.95
CA ASP A 250 -3.44 3.85 -20.54
C ASP A 250 -1.91 3.68 -20.55
N GLY A 251 -1.39 2.62 -19.90
CA GLY A 251 0.03 2.26 -19.86
C GLY A 251 0.80 2.82 -18.65
N THR A 252 0.19 3.67 -17.83
CA THR A 252 0.83 4.22 -16.60
C THR A 252 1.30 3.09 -15.67
N PHE A 253 0.51 2.01 -15.54
CA PHE A 253 0.88 0.87 -14.73
C PHE A 253 2.20 0.21 -15.18
N ASP A 254 2.36 0.00 -16.49
CA ASP A 254 3.55 -0.63 -17.05
C ASP A 254 4.78 0.28 -16.87
N GLU A 255 4.63 1.61 -17.02
CA GLU A 255 5.70 2.57 -16.76
C GLU A 255 6.18 2.50 -15.31
N LEU A 256 5.25 2.44 -14.32
CA LEU A 256 5.58 2.37 -12.88
C LEU A 256 6.23 1.04 -12.48
N VAL A 257 5.89 -0.06 -13.15
CA VAL A 257 6.50 -1.38 -12.88
C VAL A 257 7.91 -1.48 -13.45
N ASP A 258 8.20 -0.75 -14.55
CA ASP A 258 9.52 -0.78 -15.22
C ASP A 258 10.56 0.14 -14.54
N GLU A 259 10.15 1.09 -13.67
CA GLU A 259 11.04 1.97 -12.89
C GLU A 259 11.66 1.23 -11.68
#